data_23f155531a07d026d93df128174d91bd
#
_entry.id   23f155531a07d026d93df128174d91bd
#
_cell.length_a   1.000
_cell.length_b   1.000
_cell.length_c   1.000
_cell.angle_alpha   90.00
_cell.angle_beta   90.00
_cell.angle_gamma   90.00
#
_symmetry.space_group_name_H-M   'P 1'
#
loop_
_entity.id
_entity.type
_entity.pdbx_description
1 polymer ?
#
loop_
_entity_poly.entity_id
_entity_poly.type
_entity_poly.pdbx_seq_one_letter_code
_entity_poly.pdbx_strand_id
1 'polypeptide(L)'
;CLSQFTLKEVIQQTIFSISPNDSNKMMAGELFEVNENQLKVVSLDGHRISIRKVRLKDHYEDTKVIVPGKTLSEVSKILGGDNEKEVLIYFSTNHILFEFDNTIVVSRLIEGEYFRISQMLSSDYETKVSVNKKEFLDCIERATILIRENDKKPLIINIGDNSMELKLNSSFGSMNAELMIHKTGKDIMIGFNPKFLIDALRVIDGEDINIYMMNPKSPCFIKDEEESYIYLILPVNFNAATV
;
A
#
# COMPACT_ATOMS: atom_id res chain seq x y z
N CYS A 1 -10.38 20.50 -2.87
CA CYS A 1 -11.35 19.92 -3.81
C CYS A 1 -10.70 18.82 -4.62
N LEU A 2 -11.40 17.70 -4.81
CA LEU A 2 -11.01 16.53 -5.61
C LEU A 2 -12.23 15.98 -6.35
N SER A 3 -12.04 15.19 -7.41
CA SER A 3 -13.17 14.40 -7.92
C SER A 3 -13.54 13.28 -6.95
N GLN A 4 -14.80 12.87 -6.96
CA GLN A 4 -15.28 11.75 -6.13
C GLN A 4 -14.51 10.47 -6.47
N PHE A 5 -14.23 10.23 -7.75
CA PHE A 5 -13.43 9.11 -8.22
C PHE A 5 -12.02 9.14 -7.60
N THR A 6 -11.32 10.27 -7.69
CA THR A 6 -9.94 10.40 -7.16
C THR A 6 -9.89 10.16 -5.65
N LEU A 7 -10.81 10.74 -4.87
CA LEU A 7 -10.82 10.51 -3.43
C LEU A 7 -11.10 9.05 -3.09
N LYS A 8 -12.07 8.43 -3.77
CA LYS A 8 -12.40 7.02 -3.58
C LYS A 8 -11.21 6.12 -3.88
N GLU A 9 -10.52 6.36 -5.00
CA GLU A 9 -9.32 5.64 -5.40
C GLU A 9 -8.20 5.79 -4.36
N VAL A 10 -7.88 7.02 -3.94
CA VAL A 10 -6.87 7.29 -2.92
C VAL A 10 -7.14 6.52 -1.63
N ILE A 11 -8.39 6.52 -1.16
CA ILE A 11 -8.77 5.77 0.04
C ILE A 11 -8.60 4.26 -0.19
N GLN A 12 -9.09 3.72 -1.31
CA GLN A 12 -8.99 2.29 -1.62
C GLN A 12 -7.54 1.82 -1.73
N GLN A 13 -6.65 2.68 -2.23
CA GLN A 13 -5.23 2.39 -2.41
C GLN A 13 -4.39 2.52 -1.15
N THR A 14 -4.96 2.98 -0.04
CA THR A 14 -4.23 3.16 1.22
C THR A 14 -4.89 2.48 2.42
N ILE A 15 -6.20 2.42 2.50
CA ILE A 15 -6.96 1.99 3.68
C ILE A 15 -6.62 0.59 4.22
N PHE A 16 -6.19 -0.33 3.37
CA PHE A 16 -5.88 -1.71 3.75
C PHE A 16 -4.63 -1.83 4.64
N SER A 17 -3.80 -0.79 4.72
CA SER A 17 -2.59 -0.78 5.55
C SER A 17 -2.81 -0.20 6.95
N ILE A 18 -4.01 0.21 7.32
CA ILE A 18 -4.29 0.62 8.71
C ILE A 18 -4.35 -0.60 9.65
N SER A 19 -4.11 -0.36 10.94
CA SER A 19 -4.24 -1.37 12.01
C SER A 19 -5.35 -0.98 13.00
N PRO A 20 -6.61 -1.33 12.72
CA PRO A 20 -7.76 -0.86 13.52
C PRO A 20 -7.77 -1.40 14.95
N ASN A 21 -7.04 -2.47 15.21
CA ASN A 21 -6.97 -3.16 16.52
C ASN A 21 -5.66 -2.88 17.28
N ASP A 22 -4.83 -1.94 16.79
CA ASP A 22 -3.59 -1.59 17.44
C ASP A 22 -3.85 -0.75 18.69
N SER A 23 -3.00 -0.92 19.72
CA SER A 23 -2.98 -0.06 20.89
C SER A 23 -2.60 1.38 20.55
N ASN A 24 -1.93 1.59 19.43
CA ASN A 24 -1.58 2.89 18.90
C ASN A 24 -2.69 3.45 18.01
N LYS A 25 -3.43 4.41 18.54
CA LYS A 25 -4.57 5.04 17.84
C LYS A 25 -4.19 5.64 16.47
N MET A 26 -2.93 6.06 16.27
CA MET A 26 -2.47 6.64 15.00
C MET A 26 -2.54 5.64 13.85
N MET A 27 -2.28 4.35 14.13
CA MET A 27 -2.36 3.27 13.14
C MET A 27 -3.79 2.91 12.73
N ALA A 28 -4.79 3.37 13.47
CA ALA A 28 -6.21 3.18 13.13
C ALA A 28 -6.74 4.26 12.17
N GLY A 29 -5.91 5.21 11.78
CA GLY A 29 -6.25 6.28 10.86
C GLY A 29 -5.22 6.47 9.76
N GLU A 30 -5.55 7.32 8.82
CA GLU A 30 -4.67 7.74 7.75
C GLU A 30 -4.24 9.19 7.93
N LEU A 31 -2.98 9.46 7.66
CA LEU A 31 -2.48 10.81 7.56
C LEU A 31 -2.93 11.43 6.24
N PHE A 32 -3.62 12.57 6.32
CA PHE A 32 -3.85 13.48 5.20
C PHE A 32 -2.90 14.66 5.35
N GLU A 33 -1.99 14.81 4.42
CA GLU A 33 -1.02 15.88 4.39
C GLU A 33 -1.20 16.68 3.09
N VAL A 34 -1.65 17.92 3.22
CA VAL A 34 -1.75 18.87 2.11
C VAL A 34 -0.52 19.75 2.17
N ASN A 35 0.18 19.86 1.05
CA ASN A 35 1.31 20.76 0.89
C ASN A 35 1.16 21.45 -0.47
N GLU A 36 0.96 22.75 -0.46
CA GLU A 36 0.67 23.52 -1.66
C GLU A 36 -0.49 22.91 -2.49
N ASN A 37 -0.17 22.31 -3.63
CA ASN A 37 -1.12 21.69 -4.55
C ASN A 37 -1.03 20.16 -4.57
N GLN A 38 -0.53 19.54 -3.52
CA GLN A 38 -0.44 18.09 -3.41
C GLN A 38 -1.16 17.60 -2.16
N LEU A 39 -2.01 16.61 -2.31
CA LEU A 39 -2.50 15.79 -1.21
C LEU A 39 -1.68 14.50 -1.16
N LYS A 40 -1.11 14.19 -0.01
CA LYS A 40 -0.46 12.92 0.29
C LYS A 40 -1.26 12.22 1.39
N VAL A 41 -1.64 10.98 1.13
CA VAL A 41 -2.35 10.13 2.08
C VAL A 41 -1.44 8.96 2.45
N VAL A 42 -1.36 8.67 3.75
CA VAL A 42 -0.47 7.64 4.30
C VAL A 42 -1.20 6.79 5.31
N SER A 43 -1.01 5.49 5.22
CA SER A 43 -1.42 4.51 6.24
C SER A 43 -0.29 3.54 6.55
N LEU A 44 -0.29 2.94 7.73
CA LEU A 44 0.70 1.95 8.16
C LEU A 44 0.18 1.06 9.29
N ASP A 45 0.75 -0.16 9.41
CA ASP A 45 0.42 -1.13 10.47
C ASP A 45 1.66 -1.73 11.17
N GLY A 46 2.82 -1.11 11.03
CA GLY A 46 4.09 -1.60 11.59
C GLY A 46 4.81 -2.64 10.72
N HIS A 47 4.18 -3.20 9.69
CA HIS A 47 4.77 -4.16 8.75
C HIS A 47 4.79 -3.63 7.32
N ARG A 48 3.98 -2.65 7.02
CA ARG A 48 3.82 -2.04 5.70
C ARG A 48 3.40 -0.58 5.82
N ILE A 49 3.70 0.17 4.77
CA ILE A 49 3.26 1.55 4.60
C ILE A 49 2.67 1.69 3.21
N SER A 50 1.51 2.31 3.11
CA SER A 50 0.90 2.69 1.84
C SER A 50 0.84 4.21 1.73
N ILE A 51 1.32 4.73 0.61
CA ILE A 51 1.33 6.17 0.32
C ILE A 51 0.69 6.39 -1.04
N ARG A 52 -0.20 7.36 -1.12
CA ARG A 52 -0.74 7.86 -2.36
C ARG A 52 -0.58 9.37 -2.41
N LYS A 53 -0.09 9.89 -3.53
CA LYS A 53 0.06 11.32 -3.79
C LYS A 53 -0.83 11.68 -4.97
N VAL A 54 -1.62 12.73 -4.83
CA VAL A 54 -2.44 13.28 -5.91
C VAL A 54 -2.25 14.78 -6.01
N ARG A 55 -2.27 15.30 -7.24
CA ARG A 55 -2.18 16.71 -7.48
C ARG A 55 -3.55 17.35 -7.35
N LEU A 56 -3.61 18.44 -6.61
CA LEU A 56 -4.80 19.27 -6.45
C LEU A 56 -4.86 20.31 -7.56
N LYS A 57 -6.07 20.79 -7.88
CA LYS A 57 -6.26 21.84 -8.90
C LYS A 57 -5.69 23.19 -8.44
N ASP A 58 -5.90 23.51 -7.16
CA ASP A 58 -5.53 24.79 -6.56
C ASP A 58 -4.46 24.60 -5.48
N HIS A 59 -3.88 25.73 -5.06
CA HIS A 59 -2.97 25.77 -3.92
C HIS A 59 -3.77 25.98 -2.63
N TYR A 60 -3.42 25.23 -1.60
CA TYR A 60 -4.05 25.28 -0.29
C TYR A 60 -3.01 25.48 0.80
N GLU A 61 -3.45 25.96 1.95
CA GLU A 61 -2.60 26.05 3.14
C GLU A 61 -2.13 24.66 3.57
N ASP A 62 -0.88 24.60 4.02
CA ASP A 62 -0.29 23.37 4.52
C ASP A 62 -1.09 22.84 5.71
N THR A 63 -1.57 21.64 5.56
CA THR A 63 -2.44 20.99 6.55
C THR A 63 -2.01 19.56 6.77
N LYS A 64 -2.02 19.13 8.02
CA LYS A 64 -1.65 17.78 8.42
C LYS A 64 -2.59 17.27 9.48
N VAL A 65 -3.39 16.26 9.15
CA VAL A 65 -4.41 15.70 10.03
C VAL A 65 -4.45 14.17 9.93
N ILE A 66 -4.95 13.52 10.98
CA ILE A 66 -5.14 12.07 11.00
C ILE A 66 -6.64 11.78 10.99
N VAL A 67 -7.08 11.17 9.90
CA VAL A 67 -8.49 10.85 9.66
C VAL A 67 -8.75 9.41 10.05
N PRO A 68 -9.78 9.12 10.88
CA PRO A 68 -10.11 7.75 11.26
C PRO A 68 -10.38 6.87 10.04
N GLY A 69 -9.76 5.70 9.98
CA GLY A 69 -9.94 4.75 8.88
C GLY A 69 -11.39 4.28 8.72
N LYS A 70 -12.13 4.17 9.84
CA LYS A 70 -13.57 3.86 9.80
C LYS A 70 -14.35 4.92 9.02
N THR A 71 -14.06 6.19 9.24
CA THR A 71 -14.70 7.29 8.50
C THR A 71 -14.39 7.20 7.02
N LEU A 72 -13.12 7.01 6.65
CA LEU A 72 -12.69 6.89 5.25
C LEU A 72 -13.32 5.68 4.56
N SER A 73 -13.40 4.55 5.27
CA SER A 73 -14.08 3.36 4.76
C SER A 73 -15.55 3.62 4.44
N GLU A 74 -16.28 4.34 5.30
CA GLU A 74 -17.68 4.69 5.04
C GLU A 74 -17.80 5.75 3.91
N VAL A 75 -16.97 6.77 3.90
CA VAL A 75 -16.93 7.77 2.82
C VAL A 75 -16.68 7.10 1.48
N SER A 76 -15.70 6.18 1.39
CA SER A 76 -15.39 5.44 0.14
C SER A 76 -16.58 4.64 -0.40
N LYS A 77 -17.46 4.11 0.47
CA LYS A 77 -18.64 3.34 0.07
C LYS A 77 -19.74 4.20 -0.55
N ILE A 78 -19.89 5.44 -0.06
CA ILE A 78 -20.97 6.34 -0.48
C ILE A 78 -20.56 7.30 -1.60
N LEU A 79 -19.25 7.45 -1.88
CA LEU A 79 -18.77 8.20 -3.04
C LEU A 79 -19.19 7.50 -4.34
N GLY A 80 -19.78 8.27 -5.26
CA GLY A 80 -20.30 7.76 -6.52
C GLY A 80 -19.23 7.23 -7.50
N GLY A 81 -17.99 7.69 -7.36
CA GLY A 81 -16.90 7.31 -8.26
C GLY A 81 -16.96 7.99 -9.63
N ASP A 82 -17.58 9.15 -9.72
CA ASP A 82 -17.67 9.97 -10.90
C ASP A 82 -16.49 10.95 -10.96
N ASN A 83 -15.82 11.03 -12.10
CA ASN A 83 -14.69 11.93 -12.31
C ASN A 83 -15.08 13.40 -12.42
N GLU A 84 -16.30 13.68 -12.87
CA GLU A 84 -16.80 15.05 -13.07
C GLU A 84 -17.43 15.63 -11.81
N LYS A 85 -17.84 14.78 -10.87
CA LYS A 85 -18.40 15.18 -9.59
C LYS A 85 -17.30 15.43 -8.57
N GLU A 86 -17.41 16.56 -7.89
CA GLU A 86 -16.43 16.99 -6.90
C GLU A 86 -16.82 16.59 -5.48
N VAL A 87 -15.81 16.46 -4.64
CA VAL A 87 -15.93 16.40 -3.18
C VAL A 87 -15.11 17.54 -2.59
N LEU A 88 -15.75 18.32 -1.73
CA LEU A 88 -15.10 19.38 -0.96
C LEU A 88 -14.68 18.80 0.40
N ILE A 89 -13.44 19.03 0.78
CA ILE A 89 -12.90 18.58 2.06
C ILE A 89 -12.52 19.81 2.87
N TYR A 90 -13.12 19.94 4.05
CA TYR A 90 -12.84 21.02 4.98
C TYR A 90 -12.16 20.48 6.24
N PHE A 91 -11.14 21.19 6.67
CA PHE A 91 -10.40 20.87 7.89
C PHE A 91 -10.68 21.92 8.95
N SER A 92 -10.95 21.47 10.16
CA SER A 92 -10.96 22.31 11.35
C SER A 92 -9.99 21.76 12.39
N THR A 93 -9.89 22.40 13.54
CA THR A 93 -8.96 21.95 14.60
C THR A 93 -9.15 20.49 15.00
N ASN A 94 -10.41 20.03 15.07
CA ASN A 94 -10.73 18.70 15.60
C ASN A 94 -11.58 17.85 14.66
N HIS A 95 -11.99 18.39 13.50
CA HIS A 95 -12.92 17.70 12.61
C HIS A 95 -12.47 17.82 11.15
N ILE A 96 -12.86 16.82 10.38
CA ILE A 96 -12.87 16.83 8.93
C ILE A 96 -14.31 16.74 8.44
N LEU A 97 -14.63 17.47 7.37
CA LEU A 97 -15.92 17.45 6.73
C LEU A 97 -15.74 17.13 5.24
N PHE A 98 -16.52 16.18 4.75
CA PHE A 98 -16.62 15.85 3.33
C PHE A 98 -17.99 16.27 2.84
N GLU A 99 -18.05 17.09 1.79
CA GLU A 99 -19.29 17.56 1.18
C GLU A 99 -19.29 17.17 -0.31
N PHE A 100 -20.29 16.44 -0.73
CA PHE A 100 -20.48 15.98 -2.11
C PHE A 100 -21.95 15.67 -2.37
N ASP A 101 -22.42 15.97 -3.57
CA ASP A 101 -23.84 15.89 -3.95
C ASP A 101 -24.71 16.60 -2.88
N ASN A 102 -25.65 15.88 -2.28
CA ASN A 102 -26.50 16.37 -1.18
C ASN A 102 -26.09 15.76 0.19
N THR A 103 -24.83 15.34 0.33
CA THR A 103 -24.35 14.62 1.50
C THR A 103 -23.24 15.39 2.20
N ILE A 104 -23.31 15.48 3.52
CA ILE A 104 -22.26 15.99 4.37
C ILE A 104 -21.87 14.91 5.38
N VAL A 105 -20.60 14.56 5.40
CA VAL A 105 -20.03 13.64 6.40
C VAL A 105 -19.07 14.41 7.29
N VAL A 106 -19.32 14.40 8.59
CA VAL A 106 -18.45 15.03 9.59
C VAL A 106 -17.83 13.96 10.45
N SER A 107 -16.52 14.04 10.66
CA SER A 107 -15.79 13.13 11.54
C SER A 107 -14.82 13.88 12.43
N ARG A 108 -14.66 13.37 13.66
CA ARG A 108 -13.62 13.84 14.55
C ARG A 108 -12.26 13.28 14.11
N LEU A 109 -11.24 14.12 14.13
CA LEU A 109 -9.85 13.74 13.84
C LEU A 109 -9.23 12.97 15.00
N ILE A 110 -8.24 12.15 14.71
CA ILE A 110 -7.38 11.51 15.71
C ILE A 110 -6.32 12.53 16.14
N GLU A 111 -6.28 12.83 17.43
CA GLU A 111 -5.32 13.77 18.01
C GLU A 111 -3.95 13.11 18.19
N GLY A 112 -2.87 13.80 17.81
CA GLY A 112 -1.49 13.39 18.00
C GLY A 112 -0.60 13.64 16.78
N GLU A 113 0.68 13.29 16.91
CA GLU A 113 1.62 13.33 15.79
C GLU A 113 1.67 11.96 15.09
N TYR A 114 1.55 11.99 13.76
CA TYR A 114 1.74 10.79 12.95
C TYR A 114 3.23 10.41 12.88
N PHE A 115 3.51 9.18 12.50
CA PHE A 115 4.86 8.65 12.39
C PHE A 115 5.72 9.41 11.37
N ARG A 116 7.00 9.57 11.66
CA ARG A 116 7.98 10.19 10.74
C ARG A 116 8.45 9.18 9.70
N ILE A 117 7.62 8.95 8.68
CA ILE A 117 7.87 7.95 7.64
C ILE A 117 9.02 8.33 6.69
N SER A 118 9.39 9.61 6.58
CA SER A 118 10.45 10.08 5.68
C SER A 118 11.78 9.35 5.88
N GLN A 119 12.09 8.95 7.11
CA GLN A 119 13.30 8.19 7.43
C GLN A 119 13.25 6.72 6.96
N MET A 120 12.06 6.21 6.67
CA MET A 120 11.85 4.83 6.21
C MET A 120 11.82 4.73 4.67
N LEU A 121 11.65 5.87 4.00
CA LEU A 121 11.59 5.95 2.54
C LEU A 121 13.01 6.17 2.01
N SER A 122 13.64 5.10 1.52
CA SER A 122 14.90 5.18 0.79
C SER A 122 14.64 5.09 -0.70
N SER A 123 15.38 5.86 -1.49
CA SER A 123 15.43 5.72 -2.95
C SER A 123 16.50 4.73 -3.41
N ASP A 124 17.37 4.28 -2.50
CA ASP A 124 18.46 3.38 -2.82
C ASP A 124 17.98 1.95 -3.00
N TYR A 125 18.45 1.30 -4.04
CA TYR A 125 18.18 -0.11 -4.32
C TYR A 125 19.37 -0.76 -5.02
N GLU A 126 19.55 -2.06 -4.82
CA GLU A 126 20.52 -2.88 -5.54
C GLU A 126 19.88 -3.77 -6.59
N THR A 127 18.55 -3.98 -6.49
CA THR A 127 17.78 -4.81 -7.42
C THR A 127 16.47 -4.12 -7.76
N LYS A 128 16.19 -3.96 -9.05
CA LYS A 128 14.90 -3.54 -9.60
C LYS A 128 14.33 -4.67 -10.45
N VAL A 129 13.07 -4.99 -10.24
CA VAL A 129 12.33 -5.99 -11.01
C VAL A 129 11.09 -5.35 -11.61
N SER A 130 10.87 -5.55 -12.91
CA SER A 130 9.61 -5.27 -13.58
C SER A 130 8.91 -6.59 -13.91
N VAL A 131 7.65 -6.73 -13.52
CA VAL A 131 6.88 -7.96 -13.67
C VAL A 131 5.42 -7.64 -14.02
N ASN A 132 4.78 -8.51 -14.80
CA ASN A 132 3.35 -8.41 -15.06
C ASN A 132 2.56 -8.58 -13.77
N LYS A 133 1.79 -7.54 -13.42
CA LYS A 133 1.04 -7.47 -12.18
C LYS A 133 0.03 -8.61 -12.03
N LYS A 134 -0.71 -8.91 -13.11
CA LYS A 134 -1.76 -9.93 -13.07
C LYS A 134 -1.17 -11.31 -12.86
N GLU A 135 -0.13 -11.67 -13.60
CA GLU A 135 0.53 -12.97 -13.45
C GLU A 135 1.11 -13.15 -12.05
N PHE A 136 1.72 -12.09 -11.52
CA PHE A 136 2.29 -12.10 -10.17
C PHE A 136 1.20 -12.24 -9.10
N LEU A 137 0.12 -11.48 -9.20
CA LEU A 137 -1.02 -11.56 -8.28
C LEU A 137 -1.67 -12.94 -8.33
N ASP A 138 -2.00 -13.45 -9.52
CA ASP A 138 -2.63 -14.76 -9.70
C ASP A 138 -1.74 -15.88 -9.12
N CYS A 139 -0.43 -15.75 -9.24
CA CYS A 139 0.53 -16.71 -8.67
C CYS A 139 0.52 -16.68 -7.13
N ILE A 140 0.54 -15.49 -6.52
CA ILE A 140 0.50 -15.37 -5.07
C ILE A 140 -0.85 -15.83 -4.51
N GLU A 141 -1.96 -15.51 -5.17
CA GLU A 141 -3.30 -15.96 -4.74
C GLU A 141 -3.42 -17.49 -4.76
N ARG A 142 -2.88 -18.16 -5.78
CA ARG A 142 -2.82 -19.64 -5.79
C ARG A 142 -2.00 -20.19 -4.63
N ALA A 143 -0.89 -19.53 -4.27
CA ALA A 143 -0.07 -19.95 -3.13
C ALA A 143 -0.85 -19.88 -1.81
N THR A 144 -1.69 -18.86 -1.65
CA THR A 144 -2.46 -18.66 -0.41
C THR A 144 -3.52 -19.73 -0.16
N ILE A 145 -3.94 -20.48 -1.17
CA ILE A 145 -4.87 -21.61 -1.01
C ILE A 145 -4.26 -22.70 -0.10
N LEU A 146 -2.93 -22.80 -0.06
CA LEU A 146 -2.21 -23.74 0.78
C LEU A 146 -2.00 -23.27 2.23
N ILE A 147 -2.47 -22.07 2.59
CA ILE A 147 -2.26 -21.48 3.90
C ILE A 147 -3.61 -21.37 4.62
N ARG A 148 -3.68 -21.78 5.89
CA ARG A 148 -4.83 -21.45 6.74
C ARG A 148 -4.72 -20.01 7.26
N GLU A 149 -5.85 -19.43 7.60
CA GLU A 149 -5.98 -18.03 8.03
C GLU A 149 -5.03 -17.63 9.18
N ASN A 150 -4.64 -18.59 10.04
CA ASN A 150 -3.72 -18.38 11.15
C ASN A 150 -2.28 -18.87 10.90
N ASP A 151 -2.00 -19.40 9.71
CA ASP A 151 -0.69 -19.99 9.39
C ASP A 151 0.22 -18.91 8.79
N LYS A 152 1.24 -18.49 9.56
CA LYS A 152 2.18 -17.44 9.14
C LYS A 152 3.29 -17.99 8.22
N LYS A 153 2.91 -18.69 7.14
CA LYS A 153 3.88 -19.20 6.18
C LYS A 153 4.35 -18.11 5.23
N PRO A 154 5.67 -17.88 5.10
CA PRO A 154 6.18 -16.91 4.15
C PRO A 154 6.07 -17.43 2.72
N LEU A 155 5.78 -16.52 1.81
CA LEU A 155 6.05 -16.69 0.40
C LEU A 155 7.51 -16.32 0.15
N ILE A 156 8.29 -17.25 -0.40
CA ILE A 156 9.69 -17.02 -0.71
C ILE A 156 9.81 -16.74 -2.19
N ILE A 157 10.46 -15.64 -2.51
CA ILE A 157 10.70 -15.20 -3.89
C ILE A 157 12.21 -15.25 -4.14
N ASN A 158 12.60 -16.08 -5.07
CA ASN A 158 13.98 -16.17 -5.55
C ASN A 158 14.09 -15.49 -6.91
N ILE A 159 14.82 -14.41 -6.99
CA ILE A 159 14.95 -13.56 -8.17
C ILE A 159 16.29 -13.83 -8.84
N GLY A 160 16.24 -14.40 -10.03
CA GLY A 160 17.37 -14.62 -10.92
C GLY A 160 17.40 -13.63 -12.07
N ASP A 161 18.17 -13.92 -13.12
CA ASP A 161 18.42 -12.97 -14.21
C ASP A 161 17.17 -12.58 -14.99
N ASN A 162 16.38 -13.55 -15.44
CA ASN A 162 15.23 -13.34 -16.30
C ASN A 162 13.92 -13.89 -15.73
N SER A 163 13.99 -14.53 -14.57
CA SER A 163 12.83 -15.12 -13.92
C SER A 163 12.85 -14.94 -12.42
N MET A 164 11.69 -15.00 -11.81
CA MET A 164 11.54 -15.15 -10.38
C MET A 164 10.75 -16.41 -10.07
N GLU A 165 11.25 -17.15 -9.11
CA GLU A 165 10.63 -18.37 -8.60
C GLU A 165 9.92 -18.06 -7.28
N LEU A 166 8.63 -18.39 -7.19
CA LEU A 166 7.80 -18.25 -6.01
C LEU A 166 7.61 -19.60 -5.35
N LYS A 167 8.00 -19.73 -4.10
CA LYS A 167 7.87 -20.96 -3.32
C LYS A 167 7.07 -20.72 -2.06
N LEU A 168 6.17 -21.64 -1.77
CA LEU A 168 5.45 -21.68 -0.51
C LEU A 168 5.27 -23.14 -0.08
N ASN A 169 5.72 -23.44 1.14
CA ASN A 169 5.59 -24.75 1.76
C ASN A 169 4.69 -24.66 2.99
N SER A 170 3.69 -25.53 3.05
CA SER A 170 2.77 -25.66 4.18
C SER A 170 2.55 -27.13 4.54
N SER A 171 1.80 -27.37 5.61
CA SER A 171 1.39 -28.73 6.01
C SER A 171 0.40 -29.38 5.00
N PHE A 172 -0.19 -28.60 4.10
CA PHE A 172 -1.16 -29.07 3.09
C PHE A 172 -0.56 -29.33 1.73
N GLY A 173 0.66 -28.87 1.51
CA GLY A 173 1.34 -29.03 0.24
C GLY A 173 2.36 -27.93 -0.01
N SER A 174 2.95 -27.97 -1.18
CA SER A 174 3.91 -27.01 -1.65
C SER A 174 3.49 -26.44 -2.99
N MET A 175 3.82 -25.18 -3.22
CA MET A 175 3.71 -24.52 -4.51
C MET A 175 5.09 -24.04 -4.93
N ASN A 176 5.40 -24.28 -6.20
CA ASN A 176 6.52 -23.68 -6.89
C ASN A 176 6.02 -23.16 -8.23
N ALA A 177 6.26 -21.88 -8.51
CA ALA A 177 5.89 -21.25 -9.77
C ALA A 177 6.99 -20.30 -10.22
N GLU A 178 7.17 -20.22 -11.52
CA GLU A 178 8.15 -19.34 -12.16
C GLU A 178 7.45 -18.29 -13.01
N LEU A 179 7.90 -17.05 -12.90
CA LEU A 179 7.43 -15.91 -13.68
C LEU A 179 8.59 -15.26 -14.42
N MET A 180 8.35 -14.84 -15.65
CA MET A 180 9.30 -14.05 -16.41
C MET A 180 9.33 -12.62 -15.89
N ILE A 181 10.53 -12.05 -15.78
CA ILE A 181 10.76 -10.70 -15.27
C ILE A 181 11.81 -9.97 -16.10
N HIS A 182 11.81 -8.65 -15.97
CA HIS A 182 12.95 -7.82 -16.32
C HIS A 182 13.65 -7.35 -15.06
N LYS A 183 14.89 -7.80 -14.85
CA LYS A 183 15.68 -7.45 -13.68
C LYS A 183 16.88 -6.58 -14.06
N THR A 184 17.18 -5.62 -13.19
CA THR A 184 18.48 -4.96 -13.13
C THR A 184 19.03 -5.09 -11.72
N GLY A 185 20.34 -5.33 -11.60
CA GLY A 185 21.02 -5.49 -10.32
C GLY A 185 21.24 -6.95 -9.92
N LYS A 186 21.35 -7.21 -8.63
CA LYS A 186 21.78 -8.50 -8.07
C LYS A 186 20.63 -9.50 -7.97
N ASP A 187 21.00 -10.78 -7.94
CA ASP A 187 20.08 -11.82 -7.54
C ASP A 187 19.75 -11.69 -6.06
N ILE A 188 18.51 -12.01 -5.70
CA ILE A 188 18.04 -11.88 -4.32
C ILE A 188 17.00 -12.95 -3.99
N MET A 189 17.10 -13.52 -2.80
CA MET A 189 16.09 -14.39 -2.22
C MET A 189 15.48 -13.69 -1.01
N ILE A 190 14.17 -13.46 -1.02
CA ILE A 190 13.45 -12.66 -0.02
C ILE A 190 12.11 -13.29 0.32
N GLY A 191 11.69 -13.19 1.59
CA GLY A 191 10.42 -13.74 2.06
C GLY A 191 9.41 -12.64 2.41
N PHE A 192 8.14 -12.87 2.11
CA PHE A 192 7.05 -11.95 2.43
C PHE A 192 5.84 -12.65 3.03
N ASN A 193 5.07 -11.90 3.79
CA ASN A 193 3.68 -12.27 4.04
C ASN A 193 2.90 -12.06 2.72
N PRO A 194 2.35 -13.13 2.11
CA PRO A 194 1.69 -13.02 0.81
C PRO A 194 0.49 -12.07 0.82
N LYS A 195 -0.21 -11.94 1.95
CA LYS A 195 -1.34 -11.02 2.08
C LYS A 195 -0.95 -9.57 1.82
N PHE A 196 0.22 -9.14 2.28
CA PHE A 196 0.65 -7.75 2.09
C PHE A 196 0.94 -7.42 0.63
N LEU A 197 1.47 -8.38 -0.11
CA LEU A 197 1.65 -8.26 -1.56
C LEU A 197 0.31 -8.23 -2.28
N ILE A 198 -0.60 -9.15 -1.96
CA ILE A 198 -1.93 -9.23 -2.57
C ILE A 198 -2.70 -7.92 -2.38
N ASP A 199 -2.72 -7.38 -1.16
CA ASP A 199 -3.45 -6.15 -0.84
C ASP A 199 -2.96 -4.97 -1.70
N ALA A 200 -1.64 -4.82 -1.86
CA ALA A 200 -1.04 -3.79 -2.70
C ALA A 200 -1.32 -4.03 -4.20
N LEU A 201 -1.12 -5.25 -4.70
CA LEU A 201 -1.27 -5.59 -6.11
C LEU A 201 -2.71 -5.43 -6.62
N ARG A 202 -3.70 -5.67 -5.76
CA ARG A 202 -5.12 -5.54 -6.12
C ARG A 202 -5.56 -4.11 -6.41
N VAL A 203 -4.85 -3.12 -5.87
CA VAL A 203 -5.23 -1.70 -5.97
C VAL A 203 -4.32 -0.87 -6.87
N ILE A 204 -3.22 -1.44 -7.34
CA ILE A 204 -2.34 -0.79 -8.31
C ILE A 204 -2.98 -0.86 -9.70
N ASP A 205 -3.07 0.28 -10.36
CA ASP A 205 -3.41 0.34 -11.76
C ASP A 205 -2.17 0.07 -12.64
N GLY A 206 -2.39 -0.39 -13.86
CA GLY A 206 -1.32 -0.71 -14.78
C GLY A 206 -1.12 -2.21 -14.97
N GLU A 207 -0.45 -2.55 -16.08
CA GLU A 207 -0.20 -3.93 -16.49
C GLU A 207 1.07 -4.48 -15.83
N ASP A 208 2.11 -3.66 -15.75
CA ASP A 208 3.38 -4.01 -15.11
C ASP A 208 3.62 -3.19 -13.85
N ILE A 209 4.35 -3.77 -12.91
CA ILE A 209 4.79 -3.12 -11.68
C ILE A 209 6.29 -3.14 -11.55
N ASN A 210 6.83 -2.15 -10.85
CA ASN A 210 8.24 -2.08 -10.48
C ASN A 210 8.43 -2.36 -8.99
N ILE A 211 9.32 -3.29 -8.69
CA ILE A 211 9.68 -3.71 -7.33
C ILE A 211 11.15 -3.36 -7.10
N TYR A 212 11.44 -2.67 -6.01
CA TYR A 212 12.77 -2.20 -5.65
C TYR A 212 13.21 -2.82 -4.32
N MET A 213 14.40 -3.39 -4.29
CA MET A 213 14.95 -4.08 -3.14
C MET A 213 16.42 -3.72 -2.94
N MET A 214 16.84 -3.55 -1.69
CA MET A 214 18.23 -3.33 -1.34
C MET A 214 18.91 -4.63 -0.95
N ASN A 215 18.30 -5.41 -0.09
CA ASN A 215 18.80 -6.70 0.39
C ASN A 215 17.64 -7.50 1.02
N PRO A 216 17.84 -8.79 1.39
CA PRO A 216 16.77 -9.64 1.91
C PRO A 216 16.15 -9.22 3.26
N LYS A 217 16.76 -8.25 3.96
CA LYS A 217 16.31 -7.80 5.29
C LYS A 217 15.78 -6.37 5.31
N SER A 218 16.05 -5.61 4.25
CA SER A 218 15.56 -4.24 4.09
C SER A 218 14.16 -4.20 3.51
N PRO A 219 13.41 -3.12 3.73
CA PRO A 219 12.09 -2.96 3.13
C PRO A 219 12.11 -3.11 1.62
N CYS A 220 11.07 -3.73 1.09
CA CYS A 220 10.78 -3.79 -0.34
C CYS A 220 9.83 -2.65 -0.71
N PHE A 221 10.04 -2.03 -1.85
CA PHE A 221 9.19 -0.97 -2.36
C PHE A 221 8.53 -1.39 -3.67
N ILE A 222 7.22 -1.19 -3.77
CA ILE A 222 6.48 -1.24 -5.03
C ILE A 222 6.02 0.19 -5.31
N LYS A 223 6.50 0.78 -6.39
CA LYS A 223 6.20 2.17 -6.75
C LYS A 223 6.32 2.40 -8.24
N ASP A 224 5.60 3.41 -8.73
CA ASP A 224 5.79 3.94 -10.08
C ASP A 224 7.00 4.90 -10.13
N GLU A 225 7.38 5.30 -11.34
CA GLU A 225 8.52 6.20 -11.55
C GLU A 225 8.27 7.62 -11.02
N GLU A 226 7.02 8.06 -11.02
CA GLU A 226 6.59 9.38 -10.51
C GLU A 226 6.36 9.36 -9.00
N GLU A 227 6.44 8.21 -8.37
CA GLU A 227 6.11 7.99 -6.95
C GLU A 227 4.70 8.50 -6.58
N SER A 228 3.75 8.35 -7.50
CA SER A 228 2.36 8.67 -7.25
C SER A 228 1.74 7.73 -6.22
N TYR A 229 2.22 6.47 -6.20
CA TYR A 229 2.00 5.52 -5.11
C TYR A 229 3.33 4.90 -4.65
N ILE A 230 3.42 4.59 -3.38
CA ILE A 230 4.54 3.86 -2.78
C ILE A 230 3.98 2.87 -1.77
N TYR A 231 4.26 1.58 -1.98
CA TYR A 231 4.00 0.52 -1.01
C TYR A 231 5.33 0.01 -0.49
N LEU A 232 5.58 0.24 0.80
CA LEU A 232 6.72 -0.32 1.53
C LEU A 232 6.23 -1.55 2.28
N ILE A 233 6.90 -2.69 2.07
CA ILE A 233 6.56 -3.96 2.72
C ILE A 233 7.82 -4.51 3.38
N LEU A 234 7.74 -4.78 4.68
CA LEU A 234 8.83 -5.41 5.42
C LEU A 234 8.91 -6.90 5.05
N PRO A 235 10.12 -7.42 4.75
CA PRO A 235 10.31 -8.83 4.54
C PRO A 235 10.15 -9.61 5.86
N VAL A 236 9.87 -10.90 5.73
CA VAL A 236 9.84 -11.83 6.87
C VAL A 236 11.04 -12.76 6.83
N ASN A 237 11.55 -13.11 7.99
CA ASN A 237 12.64 -14.05 8.11
C ASN A 237 12.15 -15.46 7.76
N PHE A 238 12.96 -16.21 7.06
CA PHE A 238 12.74 -17.62 6.74
C PHE A 238 14.06 -18.39 6.84
N ASN A 239 13.95 -19.70 6.97
CA ASN A 239 15.12 -20.58 6.95
C ASN A 239 15.37 -21.08 5.54
N ALA A 240 16.46 -20.65 4.91
CA ALA A 240 16.82 -21.05 3.55
C ALA A 240 17.04 -22.58 3.39
N ALA A 241 17.34 -23.29 4.47
CA ALA A 241 17.49 -24.77 4.45
C ALA A 241 16.14 -25.52 4.34
N THR A 242 15.00 -24.82 4.48
CA THR A 242 13.64 -25.41 4.41
C THR A 242 12.88 -25.02 3.15
N VAL A 243 13.55 -24.40 2.18
CA VAL A 243 12.97 -23.87 0.93
C VAL A 243 13.14 -24.83 -0.24
#